data_c26ed3f5512e2fe4855e8de7f78d7f0b
#
_entry.id   c26ed3f5512e2fe4855e8de7f78d7f0b
#
_cell.length_a   1.000
_cell.length_b   1.000
_cell.length_c   1.000
_cell.angle_alpha   90.00
_cell.angle_beta   90.00
_cell.angle_gamma   90.00
#
_symmetry.space_group_name_H-M   'P 1'
#
loop_
_entity.id
_entity.type
_entity.pdbx_description
1 polymer ?
#
loop_
_entity_poly.entity_id
_entity_poly.type
_entity_poly.pdbx_seq_one_letter_code
_entity_poly.pdbx_strand_id
1 'polypeptide(L)'
;DNARELVGANIALEISSGLNGSGEILAISDTGIDEDHGDFNGRIRAIYNQFGPDNSYSDRNSGHGTHVTSTLLGDGAGESFTQGLVPAATFHFYQLEADSSGILARWGSLYDMFSHSYQQSARIQTNSWGNVNLIGEYSSDSRSADSYIVDQPSFLVLFSAGDLGDNGYETITPPGTAK
;
A
#
# COMPACT_ATOMS: atom_id res chain seq x y z
N ASP A 1 16.34 -4.68 -9.55
CA ASP A 1 16.09 -4.40 -8.13
C ASP A 1 16.40 -5.65 -7.30
N ASN A 2 17.30 -5.51 -6.32
CA ASN A 2 17.72 -6.61 -5.45
C ASN A 2 16.56 -7.16 -4.61
N ALA A 3 15.52 -6.37 -4.34
CA ALA A 3 14.37 -6.80 -3.55
C ALA A 3 13.60 -7.94 -4.24
N ARG A 4 13.42 -7.90 -5.56
CA ARG A 4 12.76 -8.96 -6.32
C ARG A 4 13.49 -10.31 -6.20
N GLU A 5 14.81 -10.27 -6.20
CA GLU A 5 15.64 -11.46 -6.04
C GLU A 5 15.56 -12.02 -4.63
N LEU A 6 15.68 -11.13 -3.63
CA LEU A 6 15.62 -11.50 -2.22
C LEU A 6 14.28 -12.15 -1.80
N VAL A 7 13.16 -11.65 -2.32
CA VAL A 7 11.83 -12.23 -2.03
C VAL A 7 11.46 -13.38 -2.95
N GLY A 8 12.34 -13.79 -3.87
CA GLY A 8 12.10 -14.90 -4.79
C GLY A 8 11.09 -14.61 -5.90
N ALA A 9 10.76 -13.34 -6.16
CA ALA A 9 9.79 -12.97 -7.18
C ALA A 9 10.20 -13.41 -8.59
N ASN A 10 11.48 -13.34 -8.92
CA ASN A 10 12.00 -13.79 -10.19
C ASN A 10 11.80 -15.31 -10.36
N ILE A 11 12.02 -16.09 -9.31
CA ILE A 11 11.79 -17.55 -9.31
C ILE A 11 10.31 -17.86 -9.53
N ALA A 12 9.41 -17.11 -8.88
CA ALA A 12 7.96 -17.31 -9.07
C ALA A 12 7.53 -17.06 -10.51
N LEU A 13 8.09 -16.04 -11.16
CA LEU A 13 7.83 -15.73 -12.57
C LEU A 13 8.42 -16.80 -13.52
N GLU A 14 9.55 -17.40 -13.19
CA GLU A 14 10.16 -18.48 -13.95
C GLU A 14 9.35 -19.78 -13.86
N ILE A 15 8.83 -20.10 -12.65
CA ILE A 15 8.02 -21.31 -12.42
C ILE A 15 6.66 -21.20 -13.11
N SER A 16 6.07 -20.03 -13.14
CA SER A 16 4.77 -19.79 -13.76
C SER A 16 4.80 -18.50 -14.58
N SER A 17 5.02 -18.63 -15.88
CA SER A 17 4.96 -17.51 -16.81
C SER A 17 3.55 -16.94 -16.85
N GLY A 18 3.28 -15.91 -16.06
CA GLY A 18 1.96 -15.28 -15.96
C GLY A 18 1.60 -14.79 -14.57
N LEU A 19 2.41 -15.09 -13.55
CA LEU A 19 2.22 -14.52 -12.19
C LEU A 19 2.70 -13.05 -12.13
N ASN A 20 2.24 -12.23 -13.08
CA ASN A 20 2.57 -10.82 -13.18
C ASN A 20 1.48 -9.88 -12.64
N GLY A 21 0.44 -10.44 -12.01
CA GLY A 21 -0.70 -9.69 -11.48
C GLY A 21 -1.79 -9.38 -12.51
N SER A 22 -1.73 -9.92 -13.72
CA SER A 22 -2.77 -9.71 -14.73
C SER A 22 -4.14 -10.20 -14.23
N GLY A 23 -5.14 -9.32 -14.30
CA GLY A 23 -6.50 -9.58 -13.80
C GLY A 23 -6.70 -9.24 -12.34
N GLU A 24 -5.64 -8.98 -11.57
CA GLU A 24 -5.73 -8.62 -10.16
C GLU A 24 -5.96 -7.12 -9.96
N ILE A 25 -6.65 -6.80 -8.87
CA ILE A 25 -6.90 -5.42 -8.42
C ILE A 25 -6.36 -5.27 -7.00
N LEU A 26 -5.41 -4.37 -6.83
CA LEU A 26 -4.83 -4.05 -5.54
C LEU A 26 -5.36 -2.70 -5.03
N ALA A 27 -5.32 -2.50 -3.73
CA ALA A 27 -5.49 -1.21 -3.10
C ALA A 27 -4.18 -0.80 -2.42
N ILE A 28 -3.81 0.46 -2.55
CA ILE A 28 -2.66 1.06 -1.86
C ILE A 28 -3.15 2.27 -1.08
N SER A 29 -2.78 2.39 0.18
CA SER A 29 -3.00 3.64 0.91
C SER A 29 -1.66 4.19 1.39
N ASP A 30 -1.40 5.44 1.04
CA ASP A 30 -0.11 6.09 1.31
C ASP A 30 -0.23 7.62 1.23
N THR A 31 0.91 8.31 1.14
CA THR A 31 1.00 9.77 1.05
C THR A 31 0.15 10.32 -0.10
N GLY A 32 0.60 10.15 -1.29
CA GLY A 32 -0.04 10.57 -2.54
C GLY A 32 0.52 9.76 -3.70
N ILE A 33 0.16 10.12 -4.92
CA ILE A 33 0.62 9.45 -6.12
C ILE A 33 0.84 10.45 -7.26
N ASP A 34 1.94 10.29 -7.97
CA ASP A 34 2.14 10.90 -9.29
C ASP A 34 1.37 10.07 -10.33
N GLU A 35 0.13 10.49 -10.60
CA GLU A 35 -0.76 9.77 -11.53
C GLU A 35 -0.29 9.76 -12.98
N ASP A 36 0.56 10.73 -13.33
CA ASP A 36 1.15 10.87 -14.66
C ASP A 36 2.45 10.07 -14.83
N HIS A 37 2.91 9.38 -13.78
CA HIS A 37 4.12 8.57 -13.87
C HIS A 37 3.95 7.46 -14.92
N GLY A 38 4.93 7.39 -15.84
CA GLY A 38 4.86 6.51 -17.01
C GLY A 38 4.61 5.03 -16.69
N ASP A 39 5.16 4.57 -15.56
CA ASP A 39 5.02 3.18 -15.09
C ASP A 39 3.60 2.81 -14.65
N PHE A 40 2.67 3.76 -14.56
CA PHE A 40 1.30 3.49 -14.14
C PHE A 40 0.27 3.60 -15.27
N ASN A 41 0.71 3.92 -16.48
CA ASN A 41 -0.17 4.18 -17.62
C ASN A 41 -1.28 3.14 -17.79
N GLY A 42 -2.53 3.62 -17.71
CA GLY A 42 -3.73 2.81 -17.92
C GLY A 42 -4.04 1.79 -16.81
N ARG A 43 -3.30 1.80 -15.68
CA ARG A 43 -3.49 0.83 -14.60
C ARG A 43 -4.04 1.40 -13.32
N ILE A 44 -4.10 2.73 -13.16
CA ILE A 44 -4.82 3.39 -12.08
C ILE A 44 -6.32 3.31 -12.40
N ARG A 45 -7.08 2.61 -11.55
CA ARG A 45 -8.54 2.50 -11.71
C ARG A 45 -9.27 3.69 -11.10
N ALA A 46 -8.85 4.12 -9.93
CA ALA A 46 -9.33 5.31 -9.25
C ALA A 46 -8.37 5.75 -8.14
N ILE A 47 -8.40 7.04 -7.82
CA ILE A 47 -7.73 7.62 -6.67
C ILE A 47 -8.81 8.17 -5.74
N TYR A 48 -8.73 7.79 -4.47
CA TYR A 48 -9.70 8.18 -3.45
C TYR A 48 -9.04 9.06 -2.39
N ASN A 49 -9.57 10.26 -2.20
CA ASN A 49 -9.15 11.20 -1.16
C ASN A 49 -10.19 11.37 -0.03
N GLN A 50 -11.32 10.69 -0.12
CA GLN A 50 -12.40 10.77 0.87
C GLN A 50 -12.02 10.25 2.26
N PHE A 51 -10.95 9.48 2.37
CA PHE A 51 -10.39 9.01 3.64
C PHE A 51 -9.18 9.85 4.09
N GLY A 52 -8.69 10.72 3.25
CA GLY A 52 -7.56 11.60 3.51
C GLY A 52 -7.96 12.96 4.08
N PRO A 53 -6.99 13.76 4.50
CA PRO A 53 -7.23 15.03 5.17
C PRO A 53 -7.61 16.20 4.23
N ASP A 54 -7.39 16.04 2.94
CA ASP A 54 -7.73 17.04 1.92
C ASP A 54 -8.19 16.41 0.60
N ASN A 55 -8.43 17.23 -0.41
CA ASN A 55 -8.91 16.78 -1.72
C ASN A 55 -7.78 16.61 -2.75
N SER A 56 -6.54 16.69 -2.35
CA SER A 56 -5.38 16.46 -3.20
C SER A 56 -5.00 14.98 -3.19
N TYR A 57 -4.36 14.53 -4.23
CA TYR A 57 -3.70 13.23 -4.29
C TYR A 57 -2.22 13.38 -4.70
N SER A 58 -1.74 14.62 -4.71
CA SER A 58 -0.37 14.96 -5.03
C SER A 58 0.60 14.34 -4.02
N ASP A 59 1.72 13.83 -4.49
CA ASP A 59 2.79 13.24 -3.66
C ASP A 59 3.99 14.20 -3.53
N ARG A 60 3.69 15.46 -3.19
CA ARG A 60 4.67 16.56 -3.27
C ARG A 60 5.72 16.55 -2.16
N ASN A 61 5.33 16.06 -0.99
CA ASN A 61 6.19 16.23 0.19
C ASN A 61 7.28 15.16 0.26
N SER A 62 6.98 13.92 -0.10
CA SER A 62 7.94 12.84 0.06
C SER A 62 8.17 11.98 -1.18
N GLY A 63 7.18 11.88 -2.06
CA GLY A 63 7.20 10.92 -3.16
C GLY A 63 7.06 9.47 -2.68
N HIS A 64 6.71 9.25 -1.40
CA HIS A 64 6.72 7.92 -0.78
C HIS A 64 5.67 7.01 -1.38
N GLY A 65 4.43 7.47 -1.52
CA GLY A 65 3.35 6.65 -2.08
C GLY A 65 3.59 6.28 -3.54
N THR A 66 4.14 7.20 -4.33
CA THR A 66 4.58 6.94 -5.71
C THR A 66 5.67 5.86 -5.73
N HIS A 67 6.68 5.96 -4.86
CA HIS A 67 7.77 4.99 -4.76
C HIS A 67 7.27 3.60 -4.34
N VAL A 68 6.44 3.52 -3.30
CA VAL A 68 5.85 2.26 -2.82
C VAL A 68 5.01 1.61 -3.92
N THR A 69 4.19 2.41 -4.60
CA THR A 69 3.36 1.93 -5.71
C THR A 69 4.23 1.41 -6.87
N SER A 70 5.32 2.11 -7.21
CA SER A 70 6.24 1.68 -8.27
C SER A 70 6.96 0.39 -7.92
N THR A 71 7.37 0.22 -6.66
CA THR A 71 8.01 -1.01 -6.18
C THR A 71 7.10 -2.22 -6.34
N LEU A 72 5.80 -2.04 -6.16
CA LEU A 72 4.81 -3.10 -6.30
C LEU A 72 4.33 -3.28 -7.76
N LEU A 73 4.01 -2.18 -8.43
CA LEU A 73 3.21 -2.13 -9.65
C LEU A 73 3.91 -1.49 -10.86
N GLY A 74 5.12 -0.94 -10.71
CA GLY A 74 5.85 -0.34 -11.82
C GLY A 74 5.97 -1.32 -12.99
N ASP A 75 5.67 -0.91 -14.22
CA ASP A 75 5.81 -1.79 -15.39
C ASP A 75 7.22 -1.74 -16.02
N GLY A 76 8.06 -0.82 -15.54
CA GLY A 76 9.41 -0.64 -16.05
C GLY A 76 9.45 0.02 -17.43
N ALA A 77 8.45 0.86 -17.77
CA ALA A 77 8.35 1.53 -19.06
C ALA A 77 9.57 2.39 -19.40
N GLY A 78 10.19 3.00 -18.37
CA GLY A 78 11.43 3.76 -18.53
C GLY A 78 12.65 2.85 -18.63
N GLU A 79 12.76 1.91 -17.71
CA GLU A 79 13.90 0.99 -17.59
C GLU A 79 13.45 -0.36 -17.01
N SER A 80 13.62 -1.44 -17.75
CA SER A 80 13.09 -2.77 -17.40
C SER A 80 13.58 -3.32 -16.05
N PHE A 81 14.74 -2.87 -15.54
CA PHE A 81 15.23 -3.30 -14.23
C PHE A 81 14.49 -2.63 -13.05
N THR A 82 13.67 -1.60 -13.32
CA THR A 82 12.82 -0.95 -12.32
C THR A 82 11.42 -1.55 -12.21
N GLN A 83 11.14 -2.62 -12.95
CA GLN A 83 9.86 -3.29 -12.93
C GLN A 83 9.48 -3.80 -11.52
N GLY A 84 8.27 -3.50 -11.08
CA GLY A 84 7.72 -3.93 -9.81
C GLY A 84 7.36 -5.42 -9.75
N LEU A 85 6.77 -5.86 -8.64
CA LEU A 85 6.47 -7.27 -8.39
C LEU A 85 5.31 -7.78 -9.24
N VAL A 86 4.26 -6.96 -9.45
CA VAL A 86 3.03 -7.31 -10.17
C VAL A 86 2.70 -6.27 -11.25
N PRO A 87 3.55 -6.16 -12.28
CA PRO A 87 3.52 -5.05 -13.24
C PRO A 87 2.28 -5.02 -14.15
N ALA A 88 1.49 -6.09 -14.19
CA ALA A 88 0.27 -6.17 -15.00
C ALA A 88 -1.03 -6.02 -14.17
N ALA A 89 -0.94 -5.87 -12.84
CA ALA A 89 -2.10 -5.61 -12.01
C ALA A 89 -2.62 -4.18 -12.20
N THR A 90 -3.90 -3.99 -11.93
CA THR A 90 -4.52 -2.66 -11.82
C THR A 90 -4.73 -2.31 -10.35
N PHE A 91 -4.95 -1.02 -10.05
CA PHE A 91 -5.03 -0.65 -8.65
C PHE A 91 -5.92 0.57 -8.37
N HIS A 92 -6.33 0.66 -7.11
CA HIS A 92 -6.93 1.84 -6.48
C HIS A 92 -5.91 2.44 -5.52
N PHE A 93 -5.84 3.76 -5.48
CA PHE A 93 -4.99 4.48 -4.55
C PHE A 93 -5.83 5.27 -3.55
N TYR A 94 -5.46 5.23 -2.28
CA TYR A 94 -6.09 5.97 -1.18
C TYR A 94 -5.08 6.97 -0.62
N GLN A 95 -5.30 8.24 -0.92
CA GLN A 95 -4.44 9.33 -0.49
C GLN A 95 -4.70 9.66 0.98
N LEU A 96 -3.65 9.78 1.79
CA LEU A 96 -3.72 10.04 3.22
C LEU A 96 -2.84 11.21 3.69
N GLU A 97 -2.08 11.86 2.81
CA GLU A 97 -1.22 12.99 3.17
C GLU A 97 -1.99 14.31 3.17
N ALA A 98 -1.73 15.16 4.16
CA ALA A 98 -2.11 16.56 4.10
C ALA A 98 -1.04 17.36 3.33
N ASP A 99 -1.37 17.88 2.16
CA ASP A 99 -0.44 18.66 1.31
C ASP A 99 0.24 19.80 2.06
N SER A 100 -0.46 20.41 3.02
CA SER A 100 0.04 21.55 3.77
C SER A 100 1.13 21.21 4.79
N SER A 101 1.20 19.95 5.24
CA SER A 101 2.09 19.55 6.35
C SER A 101 2.93 18.30 6.05
N GLY A 102 2.62 17.54 5.02
CA GLY A 102 3.24 16.24 4.76
C GLY A 102 2.89 15.16 5.78
N ILE A 103 1.91 15.42 6.66
CA ILE A 103 1.53 14.48 7.71
C ILE A 103 0.42 13.56 7.17
N LEU A 104 0.59 12.26 7.39
CA LEU A 104 -0.44 11.28 7.12
C LEU A 104 -1.56 11.40 8.17
N ALA A 105 -2.77 11.53 7.69
CA ALA A 105 -3.97 11.55 8.51
C ALA A 105 -5.11 10.82 7.79
N ARG A 106 -6.05 10.31 8.56
CA ARG A 106 -7.17 9.56 8.00
C ARG A 106 -8.48 9.96 8.68
N TRP A 107 -9.51 10.14 7.87
CA TRP A 107 -10.89 10.27 8.32
C TRP A 107 -11.58 8.89 8.34
N GLY A 108 -12.44 8.69 9.33
CA GLY A 108 -13.16 7.42 9.50
C GLY A 108 -12.29 6.28 10.06
N SER A 109 -12.80 5.07 10.05
CA SER A 109 -12.09 3.88 10.53
C SER A 109 -11.31 3.19 9.42
N LEU A 110 -10.28 2.43 9.79
CA LEU A 110 -9.60 1.52 8.84
C LEU A 110 -10.59 0.46 8.30
N TYR A 111 -11.51 0.01 9.13
CA TYR A 111 -12.54 -0.94 8.72
C TYR A 111 -13.35 -0.40 7.52
N ASP A 112 -13.77 0.87 7.56
CA ASP A 112 -14.53 1.49 6.46
C ASP A 112 -13.68 1.61 5.18
N MET A 113 -12.41 1.95 5.31
CA MET A 113 -11.51 2.04 4.16
C MET A 113 -11.29 0.66 3.51
N PHE A 114 -11.08 -0.39 4.30
CA PHE A 114 -10.97 -1.76 3.78
C PHE A 114 -12.27 -2.24 3.15
N SER A 115 -13.41 -1.94 3.77
CA SER A 115 -14.73 -2.24 3.23
C SER A 115 -14.93 -1.57 1.86
N HIS A 116 -14.55 -0.31 1.74
CA HIS A 116 -14.59 0.40 0.47
C HIS A 116 -13.68 -0.26 -0.58
N SER A 117 -12.44 -0.59 -0.21
CA SER A 117 -11.50 -1.27 -1.12
C SER A 117 -12.04 -2.59 -1.63
N TYR A 118 -12.62 -3.38 -0.75
CA TYR A 118 -13.25 -4.65 -1.10
C TYR A 118 -14.44 -4.47 -2.05
N GLN A 119 -15.31 -3.49 -1.79
CA GLN A 119 -16.43 -3.14 -2.66
C GLN A 119 -15.97 -2.67 -4.04
N GLN A 120 -14.80 -2.06 -4.14
CA GLN A 120 -14.16 -1.71 -5.40
C GLN A 120 -13.40 -2.87 -6.06
N SER A 121 -13.65 -4.09 -5.60
CA SER A 121 -13.11 -5.34 -6.12
C SER A 121 -11.63 -5.61 -5.81
N ALA A 122 -10.96 -4.80 -5.01
CA ALA A 122 -9.65 -5.17 -4.48
C ALA A 122 -9.77 -6.36 -3.52
N ARG A 123 -8.74 -7.20 -3.49
CA ARG A 123 -8.65 -8.35 -2.55
C ARG A 123 -7.39 -8.28 -1.70
N ILE A 124 -6.51 -7.37 -2.01
CA ILE A 124 -5.28 -7.11 -1.28
C ILE A 124 -5.16 -5.60 -1.11
N GLN A 125 -4.90 -5.14 0.12
CA GLN A 125 -4.54 -3.75 0.39
C GLN A 125 -3.21 -3.69 1.13
N THR A 126 -2.29 -2.86 0.62
CA THR A 126 -1.00 -2.59 1.25
C THR A 126 -0.95 -1.18 1.81
N ASN A 127 -0.29 -1.05 2.97
CA ASN A 127 -0.24 0.15 3.79
C ASN A 127 1.19 0.29 4.34
N SER A 128 2.01 1.15 3.73
CA SER A 128 3.42 1.35 4.12
C SER A 128 3.57 2.51 5.09
N TRP A 129 2.77 2.54 6.14
CA TRP A 129 2.77 3.55 7.19
C TRP A 129 2.37 2.97 8.54
N GLY A 130 2.65 3.74 9.60
CA GLY A 130 2.28 3.38 10.96
C GLY A 130 2.38 4.56 11.92
N ASN A 131 1.84 4.41 13.13
CA ASN A 131 1.86 5.46 14.15
C ASN A 131 3.05 5.29 15.08
N VAL A 132 4.09 6.08 14.85
CA VAL A 132 5.33 6.06 15.65
C VAL A 132 5.17 6.52 17.11
N ASN A 133 4.02 7.11 17.47
CA ASN A 133 3.75 7.50 18.85
C ASN A 133 3.17 6.35 19.70
N LEU A 134 2.82 5.22 19.08
CA LEU A 134 2.20 4.07 19.71
C LEU A 134 2.99 2.78 19.48
N ILE A 135 4.32 2.88 19.50
CA ILE A 135 5.24 1.77 19.23
C ILE A 135 4.92 0.59 20.15
N GLY A 136 4.79 -0.61 19.58
CA GLY A 136 4.51 -1.85 20.30
C GLY A 136 3.07 -1.98 20.81
N GLU A 137 2.23 -0.96 20.67
CA GLU A 137 0.87 -0.97 21.19
C GLU A 137 -0.12 -1.64 20.21
N TYR A 138 -1.08 -2.36 20.73
CA TYR A 138 -2.23 -2.83 19.99
C TYR A 138 -3.32 -1.75 19.97
N SER A 139 -3.35 -0.95 18.93
CA SER A 139 -4.20 0.23 18.79
C SER A 139 -5.64 -0.08 18.34
N SER A 140 -6.49 0.94 18.31
CA SER A 140 -7.82 0.85 17.69
C SER A 140 -7.74 0.49 16.20
N ASP A 141 -6.70 0.96 15.50
CA ASP A 141 -6.49 0.65 14.10
C ASP A 141 -6.03 -0.81 13.90
N SER A 142 -5.18 -1.34 14.79
CA SER A 142 -4.84 -2.78 14.79
C SER A 142 -6.08 -3.64 14.98
N ARG A 143 -6.96 -3.27 15.92
CA ARG A 143 -8.25 -3.94 16.13
C ARG A 143 -9.15 -3.85 14.90
N SER A 144 -9.18 -2.70 14.21
CA SER A 144 -9.98 -2.54 12.99
C SER A 144 -9.51 -3.47 11.89
N ALA A 145 -8.19 -3.66 11.75
CA ALA A 145 -7.62 -4.58 10.79
C ALA A 145 -8.01 -6.03 11.10
N ASP A 146 -7.83 -6.47 12.35
CA ASP A 146 -8.20 -7.82 12.78
C ASP A 146 -9.70 -8.09 12.59
N SER A 147 -10.56 -7.13 13.01
CA SER A 147 -12.00 -7.26 12.86
C SER A 147 -12.42 -7.40 11.40
N TYR A 148 -11.81 -6.59 10.52
CA TYR A 148 -12.15 -6.64 9.11
C TYR A 148 -11.77 -7.98 8.46
N ILE A 149 -10.58 -8.51 8.77
CA ILE A 149 -10.14 -9.80 8.20
C ILE A 149 -10.99 -10.96 8.71
N VAL A 150 -11.47 -10.89 9.96
CA VAL A 150 -12.42 -11.89 10.49
C VAL A 150 -13.76 -11.84 9.74
N ASP A 151 -14.29 -10.64 9.51
CA ASP A 151 -15.57 -10.44 8.81
C ASP A 151 -15.45 -10.69 7.30
N GLN A 152 -14.25 -10.49 6.72
CA GLN A 152 -13.98 -10.62 5.30
C GLN A 152 -12.72 -11.47 5.02
N PRO A 153 -12.79 -12.81 5.22
CA PRO A 153 -11.62 -13.69 5.10
C PRO A 153 -11.00 -13.79 3.70
N SER A 154 -11.68 -13.26 2.68
CA SER A 154 -11.18 -13.18 1.31
C SER A 154 -10.43 -11.87 0.99
N PHE A 155 -10.16 -11.04 1.99
CA PHE A 155 -9.39 -9.80 1.86
C PHE A 155 -8.09 -9.88 2.65
N LEU A 156 -6.98 -9.56 2.02
CA LEU A 156 -5.66 -9.53 2.66
C LEU A 156 -5.23 -8.09 2.92
N VAL A 157 -4.91 -7.79 4.17
CA VAL A 157 -4.34 -6.49 4.57
C VAL A 157 -2.88 -6.68 4.93
N LEU A 158 -2.02 -5.81 4.38
CA LEU A 158 -0.58 -5.78 4.64
C LEU A 158 -0.21 -4.44 5.26
N PHE A 159 0.57 -4.47 6.32
CA PHE A 159 1.19 -3.29 6.94
C PHE A 159 2.70 -3.47 7.03
N SER A 160 3.42 -2.35 6.90
CA SER A 160 4.84 -2.33 7.23
C SER A 160 5.05 -2.56 8.74
N ALA A 161 6.16 -3.20 9.10
CA ALA A 161 6.57 -3.35 10.50
C ALA A 161 7.08 -2.04 11.11
N GLY A 162 7.40 -1.05 10.27
CA GLY A 162 8.05 0.21 10.66
C GLY A 162 9.57 0.14 10.55
N ASP A 163 10.22 1.27 10.76
CA ASP A 163 11.65 1.49 10.51
C ASP A 163 12.47 1.63 11.81
N LEU A 164 11.92 1.19 12.94
CA LEU A 164 12.52 1.41 14.26
C LEU A 164 13.26 0.18 14.83
N GLY A 165 13.56 -0.81 13.99
CA GLY A 165 14.21 -2.06 14.41
C GLY A 165 15.57 -1.87 15.10
N ASP A 166 16.31 -0.83 14.76
CA ASP A 166 17.59 -0.49 15.42
C ASP A 166 17.43 -0.10 16.89
N ASN A 167 16.22 0.25 17.33
CA ASN A 167 15.90 0.54 18.73
C ASN A 167 15.65 -0.73 19.56
N GLY A 168 15.70 -1.91 18.97
CA GLY A 168 15.55 -3.20 19.66
C GLY A 168 14.21 -3.89 19.38
N TYR A 169 13.77 -4.70 20.35
CA TYR A 169 12.50 -5.44 20.25
C TYR A 169 11.30 -4.57 20.57
N GLU A 170 10.10 -5.04 20.17
CA GLU A 170 8.81 -4.39 20.43
C GLU A 170 8.67 -3.01 19.74
N THR A 171 9.30 -2.85 18.56
CA THR A 171 9.34 -1.58 17.83
C THR A 171 8.37 -1.53 16.64
N ILE A 172 7.52 -2.54 16.47
CA ILE A 172 6.50 -2.53 15.43
C ILE A 172 5.50 -1.40 15.69
N THR A 173 5.23 -0.60 14.67
CA THR A 173 4.26 0.48 14.76
C THR A 173 2.85 -0.01 14.40
N PRO A 174 1.81 0.35 15.16
CA PRO A 174 0.44 0.03 14.75
C PRO A 174 0.07 0.81 13.46
N PRO A 175 -0.77 0.25 12.58
CA PRO A 175 -1.53 -1.00 12.70
C PRO A 175 -0.78 -2.30 12.43
N GLY A 176 0.54 -2.29 12.14
CA GLY A 176 1.35 -3.49 11.94
C GLY A 176 1.38 -4.46 13.14
N THR A 177 0.89 -4.02 14.31
CA THR A 177 0.69 -4.85 15.51
C THR A 177 -0.62 -5.65 15.52
N ALA A 178 -1.40 -5.63 14.43
CA ALA A 178 -2.56 -6.52 14.22
C ALA A 178 -2.11 -8.00 14.24
N LYS A 179 -3.05 -8.91 14.52
CA LYS A 179 -2.76 -10.34 14.81
C LYS A 179 -3.05 -11.23 13.61
#